data_bccc62b1f893562c1fb081cd64b46f40
#
_entry.id   bccc62b1f893562c1fb081cd64b46f40
#
_cell.length_a   1.000
_cell.length_b   1.000
_cell.length_c   1.000
_cell.angle_alpha   90.00
_cell.angle_beta   90.00
_cell.angle_gamma   90.00
#
_symmetry.space_group_name_H-M   'P 1'
#
loop_
_entity.id
_entity.type
_entity.pdbx_description
1 polymer ?
#
loop_
_entity_poly.entity_id
_entity_poly.type
_entity_poly.pdbx_seq_one_letter_code
_entity_poly.pdbx_strand_id
1 'polypeptide(L)'
;MNGIEVLCQYQNGRKSFIRNSLSRIEIIQSDLSAVDFSRAELEWVNFSGTNLSRANLHRADLMHAKLIGTKLISANLKSADLSFADLSWVNCENAALVRADLIDTNLSGANLLKADLTDANLSGANLTGVNLSGANLSRANLSGANLTGVDLSGANLSRVDFSNANFEEANLVEVDFFRAEMSECNLQQATLIHTTLKGANFSNANLRGASLKGVVLKNLKNTLSMKSEFNIPELSQSDRLDLSGANLSGANLSGANFQNCSFRFAFMQKANLYKANLKDSSLIEVHLKNSNMQSANLNNSILSGINLQGTTMPDGSVHQ
;
A
#
# COMPACT_ATOMS: atom_id res chain seq x y z
N MET A 1 -27.74 24.27 -14.44
CA MET A 1 -28.27 24.31 -13.05
C MET A 1 -27.14 24.81 -12.18
N ASN A 2 -27.40 25.74 -11.27
CA ASN A 2 -26.39 26.21 -10.31
C ASN A 2 -26.52 25.47 -8.96
N GLY A 3 -25.58 25.73 -8.03
CA GLY A 3 -25.56 25.02 -6.74
C GLY A 3 -26.78 25.28 -5.86
N ILE A 4 -27.32 26.52 -5.86
CA ILE A 4 -28.52 26.89 -5.12
C ILE A 4 -29.74 26.14 -5.66
N GLU A 5 -29.87 26.02 -6.96
CA GLU A 5 -30.96 25.28 -7.60
C GLU A 5 -30.90 23.78 -7.25
N VAL A 6 -29.72 23.17 -7.22
CA VAL A 6 -29.53 21.79 -6.78
C VAL A 6 -29.98 21.61 -5.34
N LEU A 7 -29.56 22.50 -4.43
CA LEU A 7 -29.93 22.45 -3.02
C LEU A 7 -31.45 22.62 -2.82
N CYS A 8 -32.07 23.60 -3.47
CA CYS A 8 -33.51 23.81 -3.40
C CYS A 8 -34.28 22.58 -3.88
N GLN A 9 -33.89 21.99 -5.00
CA GLN A 9 -34.53 20.78 -5.51
C GLN A 9 -34.32 19.57 -4.59
N TYR A 10 -33.12 19.42 -4.01
CA TYR A 10 -32.82 18.38 -3.05
C TYR A 10 -33.69 18.52 -1.79
N GLN A 11 -33.82 19.73 -1.22
CA GLN A 11 -34.66 20.04 -0.07
C GLN A 11 -36.14 19.76 -0.35
N ASN A 12 -36.58 19.98 -1.57
CA ASN A 12 -37.94 19.68 -2.05
C ASN A 12 -38.14 18.19 -2.42
N GLY A 13 -37.19 17.32 -2.02
CA GLY A 13 -37.32 15.86 -2.15
C GLY A 13 -36.70 15.24 -3.41
N ARG A 14 -36.17 16.03 -4.36
CA ARG A 14 -35.46 15.50 -5.52
C ARG A 14 -34.10 14.99 -5.09
N LYS A 15 -33.91 13.68 -5.08
CA LYS A 15 -32.62 13.05 -4.72
C LYS A 15 -31.80 12.62 -5.96
N SER A 16 -32.35 12.66 -7.16
CA SER A 16 -31.69 12.18 -8.37
C SER A 16 -31.30 13.31 -9.31
N PHE A 17 -29.99 13.38 -9.60
CA PHE A 17 -29.36 14.29 -10.55
C PHE A 17 -28.48 13.49 -11.55
N ILE A 18 -28.94 12.30 -11.93
CA ILE A 18 -28.25 11.39 -12.83
C ILE A 18 -27.97 12.07 -14.16
N ARG A 19 -26.72 11.98 -14.65
CA ARG A 19 -26.28 12.56 -15.93
C ARG A 19 -26.54 14.06 -16.08
N ASN A 20 -26.73 14.78 -14.97
CA ASN A 20 -26.82 16.24 -15.03
C ASN A 20 -25.44 16.85 -15.29
N SER A 21 -25.40 17.92 -16.08
CA SER A 21 -24.23 18.76 -16.23
C SER A 21 -24.22 19.80 -15.09
N LEU A 22 -23.29 19.62 -14.13
CA LEU A 22 -23.17 20.38 -12.90
C LEU A 22 -21.71 20.83 -12.68
N SER A 23 -20.92 20.86 -13.74
CA SER A 23 -19.52 21.28 -13.66
C SER A 23 -19.40 22.70 -13.12
N ARG A 24 -18.37 22.96 -12.29
CA ARG A 24 -18.04 24.26 -11.69
C ARG A 24 -19.08 24.85 -10.74
N ILE A 25 -20.08 24.08 -10.30
CA ILE A 25 -21.01 24.57 -9.26
C ILE A 25 -20.33 24.53 -7.89
N GLU A 26 -20.83 25.37 -7.00
CA GLU A 26 -20.41 25.37 -5.59
C GLU A 26 -21.56 24.98 -4.69
N ILE A 27 -21.36 23.96 -3.86
CA ILE A 27 -22.27 23.51 -2.80
C ILE A 27 -21.37 23.15 -1.61
N ILE A 28 -21.12 24.11 -0.78
CA ILE A 28 -20.20 23.96 0.36
C ILE A 28 -20.98 23.79 1.67
N GLN A 29 -20.41 23.05 2.64
CA GLN A 29 -20.92 22.88 4.00
C GLN A 29 -22.42 22.54 4.06
N SER A 30 -22.91 21.79 3.07
CA SER A 30 -24.33 21.46 2.91
C SER A 30 -24.60 19.97 3.14
N ASP A 31 -25.85 19.59 3.28
CA ASP A 31 -26.25 18.18 3.34
C ASP A 31 -26.89 17.73 2.02
N LEU A 32 -26.20 16.82 1.35
CA LEU A 32 -26.64 16.12 0.15
C LEU A 32 -26.55 14.59 0.35
N SER A 33 -26.77 14.14 1.58
CA SER A 33 -26.69 12.71 1.92
C SER A 33 -27.63 11.85 1.08
N ALA A 34 -27.15 10.70 0.64
CA ALA A 34 -27.87 9.78 -0.23
C ALA A 34 -28.36 10.38 -1.58
N VAL A 35 -27.78 11.47 -2.05
CA VAL A 35 -28.04 12.01 -3.38
C VAL A 35 -27.53 11.05 -4.46
N ASP A 36 -28.22 11.00 -5.60
CA ASP A 36 -27.77 10.26 -6.77
C ASP A 36 -27.23 11.22 -7.84
N PHE A 37 -25.91 11.28 -7.94
CA PHE A 37 -25.13 11.97 -8.96
C PHE A 37 -24.49 10.98 -9.94
N SER A 38 -25.02 9.77 -10.06
CA SER A 38 -24.39 8.79 -10.95
C SER A 38 -24.30 9.30 -12.38
N ARG A 39 -23.12 9.17 -12.97
CA ARG A 39 -22.79 9.65 -14.32
C ARG A 39 -23.00 11.16 -14.53
N ALA A 40 -23.08 11.96 -13.47
CA ALA A 40 -23.14 13.41 -13.57
C ALA A 40 -21.77 13.98 -13.96
N GLU A 41 -21.80 15.08 -14.71
CA GLU A 41 -20.61 15.89 -14.98
C GLU A 41 -20.42 16.86 -13.83
N LEU A 42 -19.39 16.64 -13.01
CA LEU A 42 -19.06 17.36 -11.79
C LEU A 42 -17.63 17.91 -11.81
N GLU A 43 -17.06 18.08 -13.00
CA GLU A 43 -15.73 18.66 -13.17
C GLU A 43 -15.63 20.01 -12.46
N TRP A 44 -14.56 20.23 -11.71
CA TRP A 44 -14.30 21.49 -10.99
C TRP A 44 -15.38 21.84 -9.96
N VAL A 45 -16.27 20.92 -9.57
CA VAL A 45 -17.25 21.19 -8.52
C VAL A 45 -16.56 21.49 -7.20
N ASN A 46 -17.16 22.35 -6.38
CA ASN A 46 -16.72 22.57 -5.01
C ASN A 46 -17.76 22.02 -4.02
N PHE A 47 -17.46 20.87 -3.40
CA PHE A 47 -18.25 20.22 -2.35
C PHE A 47 -17.55 20.28 -0.99
N SER A 48 -16.61 21.22 -0.78
CA SER A 48 -15.85 21.28 0.47
C SER A 48 -16.76 21.31 1.71
N GLY A 49 -16.49 20.43 2.67
CA GLY A 49 -17.26 20.30 3.92
C GLY A 49 -18.68 19.75 3.76
N THR A 50 -19.12 19.39 2.56
CA THR A 50 -20.47 18.88 2.28
C THR A 50 -20.62 17.44 2.72
N ASN A 51 -21.80 17.08 3.24
CA ASN A 51 -22.16 15.72 3.56
C ASN A 51 -22.73 15.02 2.31
N LEU A 52 -21.95 14.11 1.74
CA LEU A 52 -22.30 13.21 0.64
C LEU A 52 -22.33 11.74 1.12
N SER A 53 -22.53 11.51 2.41
CA SER A 53 -22.61 10.14 2.96
C SER A 53 -23.69 9.34 2.24
N ARG A 54 -23.38 8.10 1.83
CA ARG A 54 -24.24 7.22 1.05
C ARG A 54 -24.65 7.77 -0.32
N ALA A 55 -24.02 8.82 -0.82
CA ALA A 55 -24.27 9.32 -2.17
C ALA A 55 -23.88 8.28 -3.21
N ASN A 56 -24.61 8.27 -4.33
CA ASN A 56 -24.27 7.50 -5.50
C ASN A 56 -23.55 8.39 -6.52
N LEU A 57 -22.24 8.24 -6.62
CA LEU A 57 -21.34 8.93 -7.55
C LEU A 57 -20.77 7.96 -8.61
N HIS A 58 -21.46 6.83 -8.83
CA HIS A 58 -21.00 5.83 -9.78
C HIS A 58 -20.80 6.43 -11.18
N ARG A 59 -19.57 6.32 -11.70
CA ARG A 59 -19.15 6.89 -12.99
C ARG A 59 -19.37 8.40 -13.11
N ALA A 60 -19.43 9.12 -12.01
CA ALA A 60 -19.42 10.58 -12.06
C ALA A 60 -18.05 11.09 -12.50
N ASP A 61 -18.03 12.16 -13.23
CA ASP A 61 -16.82 12.89 -13.56
C ASP A 61 -16.59 13.99 -12.51
N LEU A 62 -15.61 13.78 -11.66
CA LEU A 62 -15.20 14.65 -10.55
C LEU A 62 -13.78 15.20 -10.77
N MET A 63 -13.31 15.21 -12.04
CA MET A 63 -11.97 15.69 -12.36
C MET A 63 -11.77 17.12 -11.85
N HIS A 64 -10.65 17.37 -11.19
CA HIS A 64 -10.32 18.66 -10.55
C HIS A 64 -11.32 19.14 -9.47
N ALA A 65 -12.20 18.28 -8.97
CA ALA A 65 -13.17 18.65 -7.92
C ALA A 65 -12.47 19.05 -6.60
N LYS A 66 -13.09 19.96 -5.85
CA LYS A 66 -12.71 20.29 -4.48
C LYS A 66 -13.63 19.55 -3.51
N LEU A 67 -13.10 18.55 -2.83
CA LEU A 67 -13.80 17.68 -1.88
C LEU A 67 -13.18 17.78 -0.47
N ILE A 68 -12.55 18.91 -0.16
CA ILE A 68 -11.82 19.13 1.09
C ILE A 68 -12.74 18.93 2.30
N GLY A 69 -12.40 17.98 3.19
CA GLY A 69 -13.20 17.71 4.40
C GLY A 69 -14.61 17.21 4.13
N THR A 70 -14.94 16.80 2.90
CA THR A 70 -16.24 16.24 2.52
C THR A 70 -16.48 14.89 3.22
N LYS A 71 -17.73 14.61 3.62
CA LYS A 71 -18.14 13.30 4.14
C LYS A 71 -18.66 12.42 3.01
N LEU A 72 -17.93 11.37 2.67
CA LEU A 72 -18.28 10.35 1.67
C LEU A 72 -18.46 8.96 2.31
N ILE A 73 -18.87 8.93 3.58
CA ILE A 73 -19.03 7.67 4.34
C ILE A 73 -20.00 6.74 3.61
N SER A 74 -19.54 5.53 3.30
CA SER A 74 -20.31 4.51 2.56
C SER A 74 -20.85 5.00 1.19
N ALA A 75 -20.23 6.00 0.58
CA ALA A 75 -20.59 6.47 -0.75
C ALA A 75 -20.16 5.46 -1.84
N ASN A 76 -20.87 5.43 -2.94
CA ASN A 76 -20.55 4.65 -4.11
C ASN A 76 -19.84 5.51 -5.16
N LEU A 77 -18.53 5.38 -5.24
CA LEU A 77 -17.63 6.08 -6.19
C LEU A 77 -17.08 5.11 -7.26
N LYS A 78 -17.72 3.96 -7.47
CA LYS A 78 -17.22 2.96 -8.42
C LYS A 78 -17.07 3.54 -9.82
N SER A 79 -15.87 3.39 -10.38
CA SER A 79 -15.49 3.91 -11.70
C SER A 79 -15.70 5.43 -11.86
N ALA A 80 -15.73 6.20 -10.78
CA ALA A 80 -15.71 7.65 -10.84
C ALA A 80 -14.32 8.14 -11.25
N ASP A 81 -14.27 9.24 -11.98
CA ASP A 81 -13.03 9.95 -12.28
C ASP A 81 -12.84 11.08 -11.25
N LEU A 82 -11.81 10.96 -10.43
CA LEU A 82 -11.39 11.89 -9.39
C LEU A 82 -10.00 12.45 -9.68
N SER A 83 -9.49 12.25 -10.91
CA SER A 83 -8.13 12.66 -11.27
C SER A 83 -7.92 14.15 -10.99
N PHE A 84 -6.76 14.48 -10.41
CA PHE A 84 -6.36 15.83 -10.03
C PHE A 84 -7.28 16.51 -9.00
N ALA A 85 -8.21 15.80 -8.37
CA ALA A 85 -9.11 16.35 -7.36
C ALA A 85 -8.38 16.57 -6.03
N ASP A 86 -8.90 17.52 -5.22
CA ASP A 86 -8.46 17.72 -3.85
C ASP A 86 -9.44 17.06 -2.87
N LEU A 87 -9.05 15.90 -2.37
CA LEU A 87 -9.75 15.11 -1.34
C LEU A 87 -9.05 15.21 0.02
N SER A 88 -8.27 16.24 0.27
CA SER A 88 -7.60 16.38 1.56
C SER A 88 -8.62 16.39 2.71
N TRP A 89 -8.31 15.64 3.79
CA TRP A 89 -9.16 15.46 4.97
C TRP A 89 -10.55 14.88 4.70
N VAL A 90 -10.80 14.30 3.53
CA VAL A 90 -12.08 13.63 3.21
C VAL A 90 -12.31 12.44 4.14
N ASN A 91 -13.58 12.19 4.49
CA ASN A 91 -13.95 10.94 5.16
C ASN A 91 -14.65 9.99 4.18
N CYS A 92 -13.92 9.01 3.68
CA CYS A 92 -14.36 7.93 2.79
C CYS A 92 -14.47 6.58 3.52
N GLU A 93 -14.74 6.58 4.83
CA GLU A 93 -14.91 5.33 5.58
C GLU A 93 -15.96 4.42 4.94
N ASN A 94 -15.61 3.15 4.70
CA ASN A 94 -16.43 2.14 4.02
C ASN A 94 -16.91 2.55 2.61
N ALA A 95 -16.31 3.54 1.96
CA ALA A 95 -16.68 3.94 0.60
C ALA A 95 -16.25 2.88 -0.44
N ALA A 96 -17.01 2.78 -1.53
CA ALA A 96 -16.70 1.89 -2.64
C ALA A 96 -16.05 2.69 -3.78
N LEU A 97 -14.74 2.54 -3.96
CA LEU A 97 -13.90 3.20 -4.97
C LEU A 97 -13.37 2.21 -6.02
N VAL A 98 -14.04 1.07 -6.19
CA VAL A 98 -13.62 0.04 -7.14
C VAL A 98 -13.48 0.62 -8.54
N ARG A 99 -12.30 0.48 -9.15
CA ARG A 99 -11.94 1.03 -10.48
C ARG A 99 -12.12 2.54 -10.60
N ALA A 100 -12.07 3.27 -9.48
CA ALA A 100 -12.01 4.72 -9.52
C ALA A 100 -10.66 5.18 -10.08
N ASP A 101 -10.67 6.31 -10.80
CA ASP A 101 -9.47 6.98 -11.24
C ASP A 101 -9.13 8.11 -10.25
N LEU A 102 -7.98 8.02 -9.62
CA LEU A 102 -7.47 8.90 -8.58
C LEU A 102 -6.06 9.40 -8.92
N ILE A 103 -5.73 9.47 -10.22
CA ILE A 103 -4.41 9.92 -10.70
C ILE A 103 -4.12 11.31 -10.16
N ASP A 104 -2.91 11.50 -9.59
CA ASP A 104 -2.42 12.78 -9.07
C ASP A 104 -3.38 13.48 -8.08
N THR A 105 -4.24 12.70 -7.41
CA THR A 105 -5.22 13.20 -6.43
C THR A 105 -4.52 13.55 -5.11
N ASN A 106 -4.92 14.65 -4.48
CA ASN A 106 -4.51 14.97 -3.12
C ASN A 106 -5.46 14.33 -2.10
N LEU A 107 -5.01 13.29 -1.41
CA LEU A 107 -5.73 12.56 -0.36
C LEU A 107 -5.13 12.83 1.04
N SER A 108 -4.22 13.80 1.19
CA SER A 108 -3.50 14.01 2.45
C SER A 108 -4.44 14.14 3.66
N GLY A 109 -4.15 13.36 4.72
CA GLY A 109 -4.95 13.31 5.94
C GLY A 109 -6.35 12.69 5.79
N ALA A 110 -6.67 12.07 4.65
CA ALA A 110 -7.96 11.44 4.43
C ALA A 110 -8.18 10.20 5.31
N ASN A 111 -9.45 9.90 5.61
CA ASN A 111 -9.85 8.65 6.24
C ASN A 111 -10.47 7.70 5.20
N LEU A 112 -9.76 6.65 4.85
CA LEU A 112 -10.17 5.57 3.94
C LEU A 112 -10.34 4.22 4.69
N LEU A 113 -10.62 4.28 6.00
CA LEU A 113 -10.82 3.09 6.84
C LEU A 113 -11.80 2.13 6.17
N LYS A 114 -11.36 0.90 5.91
CA LYS A 114 -12.15 -0.17 5.27
C LYS A 114 -12.75 0.18 3.91
N ALA A 115 -12.23 1.18 3.22
CA ALA A 115 -12.65 1.49 1.86
C ALA A 115 -12.28 0.35 0.88
N ASP A 116 -13.07 0.19 -0.18
CA ASP A 116 -12.77 -0.76 -1.26
C ASP A 116 -12.22 -0.02 -2.48
N LEU A 117 -10.90 -0.10 -2.66
CA LEU A 117 -10.13 0.49 -3.75
C LEU A 117 -9.66 -0.56 -4.76
N THR A 118 -10.35 -1.71 -4.83
CA THR A 118 -10.00 -2.80 -5.75
C THR A 118 -9.90 -2.28 -7.18
N ASP A 119 -8.80 -2.57 -7.87
CA ASP A 119 -8.52 -2.13 -9.25
C ASP A 119 -8.49 -0.60 -9.44
N ALA A 120 -8.43 0.23 -8.39
CA ALA A 120 -8.36 1.68 -8.51
C ALA A 120 -6.98 2.14 -9.02
N ASN A 121 -6.93 3.30 -9.66
CA ASN A 121 -5.70 3.92 -10.13
C ASN A 121 -5.37 5.15 -9.28
N LEU A 122 -4.36 5.06 -8.42
CA LEU A 122 -3.87 6.11 -7.54
C LEU A 122 -2.43 6.52 -7.93
N SER A 123 -2.04 6.33 -9.19
CA SER A 123 -0.67 6.68 -9.61
C SER A 123 -0.40 8.17 -9.38
N GLY A 124 0.76 8.48 -8.80
CA GLY A 124 1.16 9.84 -8.45
C GLY A 124 0.39 10.48 -7.29
N ALA A 125 -0.62 9.82 -6.69
CA ALA A 125 -1.45 10.40 -5.64
C ALA A 125 -0.65 10.76 -4.39
N ASN A 126 -1.06 11.83 -3.70
CA ASN A 126 -0.55 12.19 -2.38
C ASN A 126 -1.40 11.56 -1.28
N LEU A 127 -0.87 10.52 -0.63
CA LEU A 127 -1.50 9.76 0.45
C LEU A 127 -0.84 10.03 1.82
N THR A 128 -0.14 11.15 1.97
CA THR A 128 0.56 11.48 3.22
C THR A 128 -0.39 11.49 4.41
N GLY A 129 -0.09 10.68 5.44
CA GLY A 129 -0.87 10.60 6.68
C GLY A 129 -2.29 10.04 6.52
N VAL A 130 -2.57 9.33 5.44
CA VAL A 130 -3.88 8.69 5.19
C VAL A 130 -4.07 7.50 6.11
N ASN A 131 -5.29 7.31 6.63
CA ASN A 131 -5.70 6.08 7.28
C ASN A 131 -6.34 5.12 6.25
N LEU A 132 -5.63 4.07 5.88
CA LEU A 132 -6.07 2.98 5.00
C LEU A 132 -6.26 1.65 5.76
N SER A 133 -6.37 1.69 7.10
CA SER A 133 -6.46 0.48 7.92
C SER A 133 -7.62 -0.40 7.47
N GLY A 134 -7.32 -1.68 7.20
CA GLY A 134 -8.29 -2.66 6.74
C GLY A 134 -8.90 -2.38 5.35
N ALA A 135 -8.39 -1.42 4.59
CA ALA A 135 -8.84 -1.15 3.23
C ALA A 135 -8.46 -2.30 2.27
N ASN A 136 -9.22 -2.46 1.21
CA ASN A 136 -8.91 -3.40 0.13
C ASN A 136 -8.38 -2.65 -1.09
N LEU A 137 -7.07 -2.74 -1.34
CA LEU A 137 -6.38 -2.14 -2.48
C LEU A 137 -5.95 -3.21 -3.51
N SER A 138 -6.52 -4.43 -3.43
CA SER A 138 -6.05 -5.50 -4.32
C SER A 138 -6.07 -5.09 -5.79
N ARG A 139 -4.96 -5.28 -6.49
CA ARG A 139 -4.70 -4.92 -7.89
C ARG A 139 -4.79 -3.41 -8.20
N ALA A 140 -4.76 -2.53 -7.19
CA ALA A 140 -4.67 -1.10 -7.41
C ALA A 140 -3.29 -0.72 -7.99
N ASN A 141 -3.25 0.40 -8.71
CA ASN A 141 -2.02 1.03 -9.16
C ASN A 141 -1.71 2.24 -8.26
N LEU A 142 -0.62 2.18 -7.50
CA LEU A 142 -0.10 3.27 -6.66
C LEU A 142 1.33 3.65 -7.09
N SER A 143 1.69 3.40 -8.34
CA SER A 143 3.03 3.74 -8.83
C SER A 143 3.32 5.24 -8.67
N GLY A 144 4.49 5.56 -8.12
CA GLY A 144 4.90 6.94 -7.84
C GLY A 144 4.12 7.66 -6.75
N ALA A 145 3.17 7.00 -6.06
CA ALA A 145 2.39 7.63 -4.99
C ALA A 145 3.25 7.99 -3.77
N ASN A 146 2.87 9.06 -3.08
CA ASN A 146 3.47 9.43 -1.81
C ASN A 146 2.65 8.87 -0.63
N LEU A 147 3.19 7.87 0.06
CA LEU A 147 2.59 7.17 1.20
C LEU A 147 3.36 7.44 2.51
N THR A 148 4.05 8.57 2.61
CA THR A 148 4.81 8.94 3.82
C THR A 148 3.89 8.96 5.04
N GLY A 149 4.27 8.23 6.09
CA GLY A 149 3.52 8.14 7.35
C GLY A 149 2.13 7.53 7.22
N VAL A 150 1.81 6.81 6.13
CA VAL A 150 0.52 6.14 5.93
C VAL A 150 0.30 5.02 6.96
N ASP A 151 -0.94 4.82 7.39
CA ASP A 151 -1.35 3.62 8.12
C ASP A 151 -2.10 2.66 7.19
N LEU A 152 -1.45 1.54 6.85
CA LEU A 152 -1.98 0.45 6.02
C LEU A 152 -2.22 -0.81 6.85
N SER A 153 -2.26 -0.73 8.18
CA SER A 153 -2.39 -1.90 9.04
C SER A 153 -3.62 -2.75 8.67
N GLY A 154 -3.39 -4.04 8.46
CA GLY A 154 -4.42 -5.00 8.04
C GLY A 154 -5.02 -4.78 6.65
N ALA A 155 -4.46 -3.90 5.83
CA ALA A 155 -4.90 -3.70 4.46
C ALA A 155 -4.57 -4.90 3.56
N ASN A 156 -5.40 -5.14 2.54
CA ASN A 156 -5.13 -6.11 1.50
C ASN A 156 -4.43 -5.43 0.32
N LEU A 157 -3.14 -5.68 0.15
CA LEU A 157 -2.29 -5.12 -0.90
C LEU A 157 -1.88 -6.17 -1.94
N SER A 158 -2.65 -7.26 -2.07
CA SER A 158 -2.31 -8.32 -3.02
C SER A 158 -2.27 -7.82 -4.45
N ARG A 159 -1.14 -8.04 -5.13
CA ARG A 159 -0.91 -7.66 -6.53
C ARG A 159 -1.04 -6.15 -6.81
N VAL A 160 -0.77 -5.32 -5.82
CA VAL A 160 -0.70 -3.87 -5.99
C VAL A 160 0.60 -3.52 -6.71
N ASP A 161 0.54 -2.52 -7.56
CA ASP A 161 1.72 -1.88 -8.13
C ASP A 161 2.08 -0.63 -7.29
N PHE A 162 3.22 -0.68 -6.62
CA PHE A 162 3.81 0.40 -5.84
C PHE A 162 5.15 0.87 -6.42
N SER A 163 5.49 0.51 -7.66
CA SER A 163 6.78 0.88 -8.22
C SER A 163 7.06 2.38 -8.03
N ASN A 164 8.26 2.73 -7.58
CA ASN A 164 8.68 4.10 -7.27
C ASN A 164 7.86 4.83 -6.19
N ALA A 165 7.01 4.14 -5.42
CA ALA A 165 6.24 4.78 -4.35
C ALA A 165 7.13 5.13 -3.15
N ASN A 166 6.71 6.16 -2.38
CA ASN A 166 7.40 6.56 -1.15
C ASN A 166 6.62 6.12 0.09
N PHE A 167 7.20 5.19 0.86
CA PHE A 167 6.68 4.66 2.13
C PHE A 167 7.53 5.06 3.35
N GLU A 168 8.25 6.15 3.26
CA GLU A 168 9.07 6.58 4.39
C GLU A 168 8.23 6.70 5.66
N GLU A 169 8.72 6.10 6.78
CA GLU A 169 8.04 6.04 8.07
C GLU A 169 6.64 5.39 8.07
N ALA A 170 6.27 4.65 7.02
CA ALA A 170 4.96 4.02 6.93
C ALA A 170 4.76 2.90 7.96
N ASN A 171 3.52 2.77 8.47
CA ASN A 171 3.09 1.63 9.27
C ASN A 171 2.48 0.55 8.38
N LEU A 172 3.20 -0.55 8.21
CA LEU A 172 2.84 -1.68 7.34
C LEU A 172 2.68 -2.98 8.16
N VAL A 173 2.35 -2.88 9.46
CA VAL A 173 2.19 -4.03 10.34
C VAL A 173 1.03 -4.92 9.88
N GLU A 174 1.27 -6.24 9.82
CA GLU A 174 0.27 -7.25 9.43
C GLU A 174 -0.31 -7.09 8.01
N VAL A 175 0.39 -6.37 7.13
CA VAL A 175 -0.03 -6.15 5.74
C VAL A 175 0.23 -7.38 4.88
N ASP A 176 -0.64 -7.67 3.92
CA ASP A 176 -0.49 -8.73 2.92
C ASP A 176 -0.02 -8.15 1.57
N PHE A 177 1.28 -8.28 1.28
CA PHE A 177 1.93 -7.90 0.02
C PHE A 177 2.01 -9.06 -1.00
N PHE A 178 1.10 -10.01 -0.95
CA PHE A 178 1.15 -11.15 -1.87
C PHE A 178 1.25 -10.70 -3.34
N ARG A 179 2.42 -11.01 -3.97
CA ARG A 179 2.74 -10.64 -5.35
C ARG A 179 2.65 -9.13 -5.64
N ALA A 180 2.88 -8.29 -4.63
CA ALA A 180 2.97 -6.85 -4.84
C ALA A 180 4.25 -6.47 -5.61
N GLU A 181 4.17 -5.48 -6.48
CA GLU A 181 5.31 -4.87 -7.14
C GLU A 181 5.80 -3.68 -6.30
N MET A 182 6.99 -3.78 -5.72
CA MET A 182 7.60 -2.81 -4.80
C MET A 182 8.99 -2.38 -5.30
N SER A 183 9.27 -2.56 -6.58
CA SER A 183 10.57 -2.17 -7.13
C SER A 183 10.81 -0.67 -7.01
N GLU A 184 12.05 -0.30 -6.68
CA GLU A 184 12.48 1.10 -6.54
C GLU A 184 11.74 1.93 -5.48
N CYS A 185 10.92 1.30 -4.61
CA CYS A 185 10.24 1.97 -3.51
C CYS A 185 11.21 2.56 -2.49
N ASN A 186 10.83 3.68 -1.87
CA ASN A 186 11.47 4.16 -0.64
C ASN A 186 10.69 3.66 0.59
N LEU A 187 11.26 2.72 1.34
CA LEU A 187 10.72 2.17 2.61
C LEU A 187 11.62 2.52 3.79
N GLN A 188 12.37 3.62 3.69
CA GLN A 188 13.27 4.04 4.77
C GLN A 188 12.49 4.21 6.08
N GLN A 189 12.97 3.59 7.16
CA GLN A 189 12.37 3.58 8.49
C GLN A 189 10.93 3.02 8.58
N ALA A 190 10.41 2.41 7.52
CA ALA A 190 9.09 1.76 7.54
C ALA A 190 9.05 0.55 8.49
N THR A 191 7.87 0.26 9.04
CA THR A 191 7.63 -0.88 9.94
C THR A 191 6.85 -1.98 9.23
N LEU A 192 7.53 -3.09 8.86
CA LEU A 192 6.95 -4.24 8.16
C LEU A 192 6.84 -5.48 9.08
N ILE A 193 6.50 -5.29 10.35
CA ILE A 193 6.43 -6.39 11.32
C ILE A 193 5.24 -7.30 11.01
N HIS A 194 5.47 -8.64 10.99
CA HIS A 194 4.47 -9.66 10.68
C HIS A 194 3.79 -9.53 9.32
N THR A 195 4.42 -8.87 8.34
CA THR A 195 3.92 -8.79 6.96
C THR A 195 4.05 -10.13 6.24
N THR A 196 3.18 -10.35 5.25
CA THR A 196 3.28 -11.45 4.29
C THR A 196 3.88 -10.92 3.00
N LEU A 197 5.07 -11.40 2.61
CA LEU A 197 5.82 -10.93 1.44
C LEU A 197 5.94 -11.98 0.32
N LYS A 198 5.08 -13.00 0.30
CA LYS A 198 5.18 -14.10 -0.68
C LYS A 198 5.04 -13.58 -2.12
N GLY A 199 6.08 -13.76 -2.91
CA GLY A 199 6.14 -13.36 -4.33
C GLY A 199 6.18 -11.84 -4.55
N ALA A 200 6.39 -11.03 -3.50
CA ALA A 200 6.58 -9.59 -3.66
C ALA A 200 7.97 -9.30 -4.26
N ASN A 201 8.03 -8.28 -5.12
CA ASN A 201 9.26 -7.80 -5.73
C ASN A 201 9.71 -6.50 -5.05
N PHE A 202 10.82 -6.53 -4.32
CA PHE A 202 11.47 -5.38 -3.69
C PHE A 202 12.81 -5.05 -4.35
N SER A 203 13.02 -5.43 -5.61
CA SER A 203 14.27 -5.16 -6.29
C SER A 203 14.58 -3.64 -6.31
N ASN A 204 15.83 -3.30 -6.00
CA ASN A 204 16.30 -1.92 -5.88
C ASN A 204 15.55 -1.04 -4.86
N ALA A 205 14.66 -1.58 -4.03
CA ALA A 205 13.95 -0.82 -3.01
C ALA A 205 14.92 -0.32 -1.91
N ASN A 206 14.63 0.86 -1.34
CA ASN A 206 15.37 1.42 -0.22
C ASN A 206 14.69 1.04 1.11
N LEU A 207 15.19 0.02 1.80
CA LEU A 207 14.70 -0.43 3.11
C LEU A 207 15.64 -0.02 4.26
N ARG A 208 16.42 1.04 4.08
CA ARG A 208 17.38 1.50 5.11
C ARG A 208 16.69 1.80 6.42
N GLY A 209 17.14 1.13 7.52
CA GLY A 209 16.56 1.30 8.85
C GLY A 209 15.15 0.70 9.03
N ALA A 210 14.57 0.09 8.01
CA ALA A 210 13.25 -0.55 8.11
C ALA A 210 13.26 -1.73 9.09
N SER A 211 12.11 -2.02 9.73
CA SER A 211 11.93 -3.18 10.59
C SER A 211 11.14 -4.27 9.88
N LEU A 212 11.81 -5.37 9.52
CA LEU A 212 11.22 -6.58 8.93
C LEU A 212 11.18 -7.73 9.97
N LYS A 213 11.13 -7.41 11.26
CA LYS A 213 11.13 -8.40 12.35
C LYS A 213 9.91 -9.33 12.21
N GLY A 214 10.14 -10.64 12.20
CA GLY A 214 9.08 -11.65 12.16
C GLY A 214 8.29 -11.69 10.86
N VAL A 215 8.83 -11.16 9.76
CA VAL A 215 8.24 -11.30 8.41
C VAL A 215 8.05 -12.76 8.05
N VAL A 216 6.93 -13.09 7.42
CA VAL A 216 6.55 -14.46 7.05
C VAL A 216 6.34 -14.57 5.53
N LEU A 217 6.91 -15.61 4.93
CA LEU A 217 6.72 -15.91 3.51
C LEU A 217 5.52 -16.84 3.23
N LYS A 218 4.73 -17.16 4.27
CA LYS A 218 3.54 -18.03 4.16
C LYS A 218 2.27 -17.24 4.37
N ASN A 219 1.24 -17.53 3.59
CA ASN A 219 -0.11 -16.99 3.79
C ASN A 219 -0.68 -17.42 5.14
N LEU A 220 -0.84 -16.51 6.10
CA LEU A 220 -1.38 -16.80 7.44
C LEU A 220 -2.86 -17.24 7.40
N LYS A 221 -3.58 -17.02 6.31
CA LYS A 221 -5.02 -17.36 6.22
C LYS A 221 -5.32 -18.85 6.17
N ASN A 222 -4.31 -19.74 6.01
CA ASN A 222 -4.50 -21.19 5.91
C ASN A 222 -4.00 -22.01 7.13
N THR A 223 -3.63 -21.38 8.25
CA THR A 223 -3.09 -22.12 9.41
C THR A 223 -4.15 -22.58 10.41
N LEU A 224 -5.43 -22.29 10.24
CA LEU A 224 -6.49 -22.67 11.20
C LEU A 224 -7.40 -23.82 10.77
N SER A 225 -7.26 -24.41 9.61
CA SER A 225 -7.94 -25.68 9.33
C SER A 225 -7.22 -26.45 8.22
N MET A 226 -6.73 -27.59 8.58
CA MET A 226 -6.49 -28.83 7.87
C MET A 226 -5.11 -29.44 8.16
N LYS A 227 -5.09 -30.30 9.16
CA LYS A 227 -4.25 -31.49 9.13
C LYS A 227 -4.78 -32.35 7.97
N SER A 228 -4.17 -32.28 6.82
CA SER A 228 -4.23 -33.33 5.82
C SER A 228 -3.00 -33.23 4.91
N GLU A 229 -2.38 -34.37 4.73
CA GLU A 229 -1.27 -34.68 3.88
C GLU A 229 -1.50 -34.16 2.46
N PHE A 230 -0.96 -32.97 2.13
CA PHE A 230 -0.82 -32.57 0.74
C PHE A 230 0.64 -32.25 0.46
N ASN A 231 1.19 -32.99 -0.51
CA ASN A 231 2.40 -32.66 -1.22
C ASN A 231 2.32 -31.17 -1.62
N ILE A 232 3.05 -30.30 -0.94
CA ILE A 232 3.13 -28.88 -1.27
C ILE A 232 3.99 -28.84 -2.56
N PRO A 233 3.43 -28.41 -3.71
CA PRO A 233 4.25 -28.23 -4.91
C PRO A 233 5.40 -27.28 -4.56
N GLU A 234 6.61 -27.57 -5.06
CA GLU A 234 7.74 -26.65 -4.97
C GLU A 234 7.26 -25.25 -5.39
N LEU A 235 7.55 -24.25 -4.54
CA LEU A 235 7.22 -22.85 -4.85
C LEU A 235 7.69 -22.51 -6.24
N SER A 236 6.79 -22.09 -7.11
CA SER A 236 7.18 -21.61 -8.43
C SER A 236 8.17 -20.44 -8.27
N GLN A 237 9.05 -20.24 -9.24
CA GLN A 237 10.04 -19.16 -9.20
C GLN A 237 9.38 -17.77 -8.99
N SER A 238 8.13 -17.62 -9.44
CA SER A 238 7.29 -16.42 -9.27
C SER A 238 6.74 -16.20 -7.86
N ASP A 239 6.90 -17.17 -6.94
CA ASP A 239 6.42 -17.07 -5.56
C ASP A 239 7.55 -16.77 -4.55
N ARG A 240 8.76 -16.47 -5.05
CA ARG A 240 9.91 -16.11 -4.22
C ARG A 240 9.93 -14.62 -3.97
N LEU A 241 10.31 -14.23 -2.76
CA LEU A 241 10.61 -12.82 -2.46
C LEU A 241 11.91 -12.43 -3.17
N ASP A 242 11.88 -11.37 -3.96
CA ASP A 242 13.05 -10.80 -4.59
C ASP A 242 13.47 -9.48 -3.89
N LEU A 243 14.66 -9.47 -3.31
CA LEU A 243 15.31 -8.34 -2.68
C LEU A 243 16.62 -7.99 -3.40
N SER A 244 16.75 -8.40 -4.67
CA SER A 244 17.96 -8.16 -5.46
C SER A 244 18.20 -6.66 -5.63
N GLY A 245 19.42 -6.20 -5.35
CA GLY A 245 19.79 -4.79 -5.40
C GLY A 245 19.20 -3.91 -4.30
N ALA A 246 18.35 -4.45 -3.42
CA ALA A 246 17.71 -3.67 -2.35
C ALA A 246 18.72 -3.09 -1.36
N ASN A 247 18.47 -1.89 -0.86
CA ASN A 247 19.24 -1.27 0.21
C ASN A 247 18.64 -1.59 1.58
N LEU A 248 19.19 -2.59 2.26
CA LEU A 248 18.81 -3.04 3.60
C LEU A 248 19.82 -2.57 4.67
N SER A 249 20.61 -1.55 4.38
CA SER A 249 21.64 -1.07 5.31
C SER A 249 21.03 -0.58 6.62
N GLY A 250 21.48 -1.14 7.76
CA GLY A 250 20.95 -0.84 9.09
C GLY A 250 19.54 -1.38 9.37
N ALA A 251 18.95 -2.16 8.46
CA ALA A 251 17.64 -2.75 8.66
C ALA A 251 17.63 -3.78 9.80
N ASN A 252 16.50 -3.88 10.52
CA ASN A 252 16.29 -4.92 11.50
C ASN A 252 15.58 -6.13 10.88
N LEU A 253 16.34 -7.17 10.59
CA LEU A 253 15.89 -8.42 9.96
C LEU A 253 15.87 -9.59 10.96
N SER A 254 15.92 -9.29 12.27
CA SER A 254 16.04 -10.32 13.30
C SER A 254 14.84 -11.25 13.34
N GLY A 255 15.10 -12.57 13.32
CA GLY A 255 14.07 -13.62 13.33
C GLY A 255 13.20 -13.69 12.07
N ALA A 256 13.50 -12.91 11.05
CA ALA A 256 12.75 -12.95 9.79
C ALA A 256 12.98 -14.29 9.04
N ASN A 257 11.96 -14.76 8.35
CA ASN A 257 12.07 -15.96 7.50
C ASN A 257 12.23 -15.55 6.03
N PHE A 258 13.46 -15.70 5.53
CA PHE A 258 13.84 -15.42 4.14
C PHE A 258 14.23 -16.68 3.38
N GLN A 259 13.68 -17.82 3.75
CA GLN A 259 13.97 -19.07 3.04
C GLN A 259 13.59 -18.96 1.56
N ASN A 260 14.49 -19.40 0.67
CA ASN A 260 14.35 -19.33 -0.79
C ASN A 260 14.30 -17.90 -1.39
N CYS A 261 14.78 -16.88 -0.69
CA CYS A 261 14.81 -15.50 -1.18
C CYS A 261 16.04 -15.21 -2.06
N SER A 262 15.93 -14.19 -2.90
CA SER A 262 17.04 -13.58 -3.61
C SER A 262 17.46 -12.27 -2.94
N PHE A 263 18.76 -12.17 -2.59
CA PHE A 263 19.42 -10.95 -2.09
C PHE A 263 20.58 -10.54 -3.00
N ARG A 264 20.60 -10.99 -4.26
CA ARG A 264 21.72 -10.73 -5.17
C ARG A 264 21.99 -9.23 -5.24
N PHE A 265 23.27 -8.83 -5.07
CA PHE A 265 23.71 -7.43 -5.12
C PHE A 265 23.10 -6.51 -4.04
N ALA A 266 22.43 -7.05 -3.03
CA ALA A 266 21.80 -6.23 -1.98
C ALA A 266 22.86 -5.58 -1.05
N PHE A 267 22.53 -4.40 -0.53
CA PHE A 267 23.32 -3.68 0.45
C PHE A 267 22.75 -3.93 1.85
N MET A 268 23.49 -4.64 2.70
CA MET A 268 23.06 -5.07 4.04
C MET A 268 24.07 -4.65 5.14
N GLN A 269 24.83 -3.59 4.90
CA GLN A 269 25.83 -3.11 5.88
C GLN A 269 25.13 -2.71 7.17
N LYS A 270 25.68 -3.15 8.31
CA LYS A 270 25.13 -2.90 9.65
C LYS A 270 23.69 -3.45 9.86
N ALA A 271 23.20 -4.33 8.99
CA ALA A 271 21.90 -4.97 9.17
C ALA A 271 21.95 -5.97 10.35
N ASN A 272 20.82 -6.11 11.06
CA ASN A 272 20.67 -7.09 12.12
C ASN A 272 19.90 -8.32 11.62
N LEU A 273 20.63 -9.41 11.36
CA LEU A 273 20.11 -10.71 10.88
C LEU A 273 20.08 -11.77 12.01
N TYR A 274 20.12 -11.34 13.29
CA TYR A 274 20.10 -12.26 14.41
C TYR A 274 18.96 -13.26 14.34
N LYS A 275 19.27 -14.58 14.33
CA LYS A 275 18.29 -15.67 14.18
C LYS A 275 17.45 -15.64 12.88
N ALA A 276 17.86 -14.91 11.85
CA ALA A 276 17.15 -14.93 10.58
C ALA A 276 17.29 -16.31 9.90
N ASN A 277 16.24 -16.77 9.20
CA ASN A 277 16.28 -17.97 8.39
C ASN A 277 16.56 -17.62 6.92
N LEU A 278 17.78 -17.84 6.47
CA LEU A 278 18.26 -17.60 5.11
C LEU A 278 18.47 -18.92 4.32
N LYS A 279 17.91 -20.03 4.83
CA LYS A 279 18.04 -21.34 4.19
C LYS A 279 17.64 -21.29 2.72
N ASP A 280 18.42 -21.96 1.85
CA ASP A 280 18.17 -22.06 0.39
C ASP A 280 18.12 -20.68 -0.33
N SER A 281 18.61 -19.58 0.29
CA SER A 281 18.61 -18.23 -0.30
C SER A 281 19.85 -17.94 -1.14
N SER A 282 19.76 -16.94 -2.03
CA SER A 282 20.89 -16.46 -2.81
C SER A 282 21.44 -15.15 -2.24
N LEU A 283 22.70 -15.18 -1.75
CA LEU A 283 23.43 -14.02 -1.24
C LEU A 283 24.65 -13.66 -2.14
N ILE A 284 24.49 -13.82 -3.45
CA ILE A 284 25.56 -13.53 -4.41
C ILE A 284 25.84 -12.02 -4.42
N GLU A 285 27.12 -11.66 -4.23
CA GLU A 285 27.62 -10.27 -4.23
C GLU A 285 26.92 -9.32 -3.23
N VAL A 286 26.46 -9.88 -2.10
CA VAL A 286 25.83 -9.09 -1.03
C VAL A 286 26.89 -8.36 -0.19
N HIS A 287 26.63 -7.12 0.16
CA HIS A 287 27.46 -6.30 1.04
C HIS A 287 27.00 -6.42 2.49
N LEU A 288 27.67 -7.24 3.32
CA LEU A 288 27.32 -7.54 4.73
C LEU A 288 28.27 -6.88 5.76
N LYS A 289 29.09 -5.93 5.37
CA LYS A 289 30.07 -5.28 6.27
C LYS A 289 29.41 -4.83 7.57
N ASN A 290 30.03 -5.24 8.72
CA ASN A 290 29.58 -4.90 10.08
C ASN A 290 28.13 -5.35 10.42
N SER A 291 27.56 -6.32 9.71
CA SER A 291 26.24 -6.88 10.01
C SER A 291 26.29 -7.92 11.13
N ASN A 292 25.14 -8.27 11.70
CA ASN A 292 25.03 -9.31 12.72
C ASN A 292 24.21 -10.50 12.20
N MET A 293 24.86 -11.63 11.90
CA MET A 293 24.21 -12.88 11.49
C MET A 293 24.24 -13.95 12.61
N GLN A 294 24.51 -13.59 13.85
CA GLN A 294 24.60 -14.57 14.94
C GLN A 294 23.33 -15.44 15.00
N SER A 295 23.53 -16.75 15.06
CA SER A 295 22.45 -17.76 15.03
C SER A 295 21.58 -17.76 13.78
N ALA A 296 21.96 -17.09 12.70
CA ALA A 296 21.24 -17.16 11.43
C ALA A 296 21.41 -18.55 10.78
N ASN A 297 20.36 -19.03 10.11
CA ASN A 297 20.39 -20.30 9.38
C ASN A 297 20.78 -20.04 7.90
N LEU A 298 21.98 -20.42 7.54
CA LEU A 298 22.53 -20.29 6.16
C LEU A 298 22.58 -21.63 5.40
N ASN A 299 21.90 -22.68 5.85
CA ASN A 299 21.93 -24.00 5.20
C ASN A 299 21.53 -23.88 3.73
N ASN A 300 22.38 -24.44 2.85
CA ASN A 300 22.23 -24.46 1.38
C ASN A 300 22.14 -23.05 0.75
N SER A 301 22.44 -21.97 1.48
CA SER A 301 22.50 -20.64 0.84
C SER A 301 23.75 -20.49 -0.02
N ILE A 302 23.59 -19.71 -1.11
CA ILE A 302 24.71 -19.43 -2.03
C ILE A 302 25.41 -18.16 -1.54
N LEU A 303 26.66 -18.32 -1.09
CA LEU A 303 27.51 -17.26 -0.57
C LEU A 303 28.70 -17.06 -1.54
N SER A 304 28.53 -16.24 -2.57
CA SER A 304 29.58 -15.96 -3.55
C SER A 304 29.79 -14.47 -3.75
N GLY A 305 31.06 -14.02 -3.73
CA GLY A 305 31.40 -12.61 -3.93
C GLY A 305 30.96 -11.66 -2.79
N ILE A 306 30.70 -12.18 -1.59
CA ILE A 306 30.17 -11.41 -0.46
C ILE A 306 31.28 -10.65 0.29
N ASN A 307 30.93 -9.44 0.79
CA ASN A 307 31.81 -8.67 1.69
C ASN A 307 31.38 -8.86 3.14
N LEU A 308 32.16 -9.62 3.92
CA LEU A 308 31.88 -9.98 5.32
C LEU A 308 32.70 -9.20 6.34
N GLN A 309 33.49 -8.22 5.94
CA GLN A 309 34.38 -7.49 6.87
C GLN A 309 33.61 -6.97 8.09
N GLY A 310 34.08 -7.36 9.31
CA GLY A 310 33.44 -6.96 10.56
C GLY A 310 32.08 -7.62 10.84
N THR A 311 31.65 -8.58 10.02
CA THR A 311 30.37 -9.28 10.20
C THR A 311 30.46 -10.32 11.32
N THR A 312 29.46 -10.31 12.23
CA THR A 312 29.29 -11.40 13.20
C THR A 312 28.65 -12.60 12.50
N MET A 313 29.36 -13.71 12.45
CA MET A 313 28.95 -14.95 11.78
C MET A 313 27.92 -15.74 12.62
N PRO A 314 27.25 -16.78 12.07
CA PRO A 314 26.25 -17.56 12.80
C PRO A 314 26.73 -18.20 14.10
N ASP A 315 28.02 -18.56 14.19
CA ASP A 315 28.66 -19.13 15.38
C ASP A 315 29.11 -18.08 16.42
N GLY A 316 28.89 -16.78 16.12
CA GLY A 316 29.29 -15.66 16.96
C GLY A 316 30.72 -15.14 16.70
N SER A 317 31.47 -15.76 15.81
CA SER A 317 32.82 -15.25 15.41
C SER A 317 32.67 -13.96 14.58
N VAL A 318 33.70 -13.11 14.60
CA VAL A 318 33.73 -11.89 13.75
C VAL A 318 34.68 -12.11 12.59
N HIS A 319 34.17 -11.96 11.38
CA HIS A 319 34.94 -12.04 10.15
C HIS A 319 35.85 -10.81 10.00
N GLN A 320 37.17 -11.02 9.90
CA GLN A 320 38.17 -9.94 9.79
C GLN A 320 38.23 -9.35 8.39
#